data_7ab4cef1ca47f2a130ad02650ecd404f
#
_entry.id   7ab4cef1ca47f2a130ad02650ecd404f
#
_cell.length_a   1.000
_cell.length_b   1.000
_cell.length_c   1.000
_cell.angle_alpha   90.00
_cell.angle_beta   90.00
_cell.angle_gamma   90.00
#
_symmetry.space_group_name_H-M   'P 1'
#
loop_
_entity.id
_entity.type
_entity.pdbx_description
1 polymer ?
#
loop_
_entity_poly.entity_id
_entity_poly.type
_entity_poly.pdbx_seq_one_letter_code
_entity_poly.pdbx_strand_id
1 'polypeptide(L)'
;LMLKTLAGVAVLATLFGCATPAHDSAAGGPIALKAMGSFHVGGREVELKGRPVKDMVFTPGGAPARIDPNGVYQVEQMYVQYFVPQAGQGQLPLLLWHGGGLTGVTYETTPDGREGWLNYFLRRGWTVYNSDAVERGRSGWAQYPDIFPTDPVFLTKNNPFERFRIGDGPGSYN
;
A
#
# COMPACT_ATOMS: atom_id res chain seq x y z
N LEU A 1 -67.76 7.42 19.03
CA LEU A 1 -66.93 6.84 17.96
C LEU A 1 -65.75 7.78 17.73
N MET A 2 -64.58 7.50 18.33
CA MET A 2 -63.38 8.32 18.20
C MET A 2 -62.42 7.64 17.21
N LEU A 3 -62.19 8.30 16.08
CA LEU A 3 -61.24 7.87 15.05
C LEU A 3 -59.86 8.41 15.42
N LYS A 4 -58.87 7.52 15.75
CA LYS A 4 -57.47 7.88 15.96
C LYS A 4 -56.72 7.77 14.64
N THR A 5 -56.29 8.91 14.12
CA THR A 5 -55.40 9.02 12.97
C THR A 5 -53.95 8.75 13.43
N LEU A 6 -53.34 7.68 12.91
CA LEU A 6 -51.90 7.46 13.04
C LEU A 6 -51.18 8.30 11.98
N ALA A 7 -50.37 9.23 12.42
CA ALA A 7 -49.42 9.93 11.56
C ALA A 7 -48.12 9.09 11.46
N GLY A 8 -47.88 8.52 10.28
CA GLY A 8 -46.64 7.82 9.97
C GLY A 8 -45.53 8.84 9.68
N VAL A 9 -44.49 8.83 10.47
CA VAL A 9 -43.27 9.59 10.21
C VAL A 9 -42.40 8.78 9.26
N ALA A 10 -42.30 9.23 8.00
CA ALA A 10 -41.33 8.70 7.05
C ALA A 10 -39.97 9.30 7.31
N VAL A 11 -39.02 8.48 7.85
CA VAL A 11 -37.63 8.85 7.96
C VAL A 11 -36.96 8.68 6.60
N LEU A 12 -36.68 9.81 5.94
CA LEU A 12 -35.90 9.86 4.71
C LEU A 12 -34.42 9.72 5.08
N ALA A 13 -33.85 8.52 4.95
CA ALA A 13 -32.43 8.29 5.08
C ALA A 13 -31.71 8.84 3.83
N THR A 14 -31.13 10.03 3.94
CA THR A 14 -30.23 10.56 2.92
C THR A 14 -28.90 9.82 3.01
N LEU A 15 -28.68 8.88 2.09
CA LEU A 15 -27.37 8.27 1.86
C LEU A 15 -26.46 9.35 1.25
N PHE A 16 -25.63 9.96 2.09
CA PHE A 16 -24.47 10.69 1.61
C PHE A 16 -23.49 9.67 1.01
N GLY A 17 -23.65 9.37 -0.27
CA GLY A 17 -22.62 8.70 -1.04
C GLY A 17 -21.39 9.60 -1.04
N CYS A 18 -20.27 9.14 -0.47
CA CYS A 18 -18.97 9.71 -0.78
C CYS A 18 -18.76 9.55 -2.29
N ALA A 19 -19.06 10.61 -3.06
CA ALA A 19 -18.63 10.68 -4.43
C ALA A 19 -17.10 10.70 -4.41
N THR A 20 -16.47 9.57 -4.66
CA THR A 20 -15.07 9.56 -5.09
C THR A 20 -15.02 10.45 -6.33
N PRO A 21 -14.11 11.45 -6.37
CA PRO A 21 -13.94 12.24 -7.59
C PRO A 21 -13.67 11.24 -8.72
N ALA A 22 -14.48 11.31 -9.79
CA ALA A 22 -14.19 10.57 -11.01
C ALA A 22 -12.81 11.06 -11.45
N HIS A 23 -11.80 10.19 -11.31
CA HIS A 23 -10.50 10.42 -11.90
C HIS A 23 -10.73 10.44 -13.41
N ASP A 24 -10.80 11.64 -13.95
CA ASP A 24 -10.69 11.84 -15.38
C ASP A 24 -9.30 11.32 -15.74
N SER A 25 -9.24 10.11 -16.27
CA SER A 25 -7.98 9.48 -16.70
C SER A 25 -7.50 10.23 -17.95
N ALA A 26 -7.00 11.42 -17.71
CA ALA A 26 -6.35 12.22 -18.71
C ALA A 26 -5.03 11.56 -19.04
N ALA A 27 -5.05 10.59 -19.91
CA ALA A 27 -3.98 10.24 -20.83
C ALA A 27 -3.99 8.73 -21.15
N GLY A 28 -4.39 8.41 -22.33
CA GLY A 28 -4.10 7.12 -22.92
C GLY A 28 -5.03 6.00 -22.47
N GLY A 29 -5.64 5.33 -23.42
CA GLY A 29 -6.52 4.18 -23.23
C GLY A 29 -5.92 3.04 -22.38
N PRO A 30 -6.55 1.88 -22.32
CA PRO A 30 -6.10 0.73 -21.56
C PRO A 30 -4.65 0.32 -21.88
N ILE A 31 -3.91 -0.13 -20.86
CA ILE A 31 -2.59 -0.75 -21.05
C ILE A 31 -2.82 -2.25 -21.17
N ALA A 32 -2.56 -2.81 -22.34
CA ALA A 32 -2.65 -4.25 -22.56
C ALA A 32 -1.41 -4.93 -22.01
N LEU A 33 -1.60 -5.86 -21.08
CA LEU A 33 -0.52 -6.65 -20.48
C LEU A 33 -0.54 -8.08 -21.01
N LYS A 34 0.64 -8.63 -21.29
CA LYS A 34 0.87 -10.04 -21.55
C LYS A 34 0.88 -10.85 -20.25
N ALA A 35 1.42 -10.27 -19.18
CA ALA A 35 1.48 -10.88 -17.85
C ALA A 35 1.61 -9.81 -16.77
N MET A 36 1.11 -10.13 -15.58
CA MET A 36 1.38 -9.42 -14.34
C MET A 36 1.38 -10.41 -13.19
N GLY A 37 2.07 -10.06 -12.11
CA GLY A 37 2.11 -10.88 -10.92
C GLY A 37 3.03 -10.30 -9.87
N SER A 38 3.32 -11.07 -8.85
CA SER A 38 4.23 -10.68 -7.78
C SER A 38 4.98 -11.87 -7.21
N PHE A 39 6.10 -11.58 -6.56
CA PHE A 39 6.88 -12.56 -5.82
C PHE A 39 7.64 -11.87 -4.69
N HIS A 40 8.13 -12.68 -3.75
CA HIS A 40 9.09 -12.22 -2.76
C HIS A 40 10.48 -12.77 -3.13
N VAL A 41 11.52 -11.99 -2.83
CA VAL A 41 12.91 -12.37 -3.07
C VAL A 41 13.77 -12.11 -1.84
N GLY A 42 14.77 -12.95 -1.62
CA GLY A 42 15.64 -12.89 -0.45
C GLY A 42 14.96 -13.37 0.83
N GLY A 43 15.42 -12.82 1.95
CA GLY A 43 14.92 -13.19 3.26
C GLY A 43 15.73 -14.32 3.91
N ARG A 44 15.37 -14.61 5.15
CA ARG A 44 15.92 -15.69 5.97
C ARG A 44 14.90 -16.22 6.95
N GLU A 45 15.11 -17.41 7.44
CA GLU A 45 14.32 -17.96 8.54
C GLU A 45 14.88 -17.50 9.89
N VAL A 46 13.98 -17.16 10.81
CA VAL A 46 14.30 -16.83 12.20
C VAL A 46 13.35 -17.57 13.11
N GLU A 47 13.91 -18.27 14.10
CA GLU A 47 13.15 -18.93 15.13
C GLU A 47 13.02 -18.05 16.37
N LEU A 48 11.79 -17.69 16.75
CA LEU A 48 11.49 -17.01 18.01
C LEU A 48 11.15 -18.03 19.09
N LYS A 49 11.74 -17.83 20.28
CA LYS A 49 11.51 -18.68 21.47
C LYS A 49 11.31 -17.83 22.70
N GLY A 50 10.59 -18.37 23.68
CA GLY A 50 10.42 -17.76 25.00
C GLY A 50 9.57 -16.49 25.01
N ARG A 51 8.83 -16.21 23.95
CA ARG A 51 7.91 -15.07 23.89
C ARG A 51 6.60 -15.41 24.61
N PRO A 52 6.02 -14.45 25.35
CA PRO A 52 4.75 -14.68 26.03
C PRO A 52 3.62 -14.86 25.01
N VAL A 53 2.77 -15.83 25.27
CA VAL A 53 1.49 -15.98 24.58
C VAL A 53 0.59 -14.80 24.92
N LYS A 54 -0.12 -14.25 23.95
CA LYS A 54 -0.95 -13.06 24.10
C LYS A 54 -2.37 -13.32 23.62
N ASP A 55 -3.33 -12.72 24.30
CA ASP A 55 -4.70 -12.64 23.79
C ASP A 55 -4.82 -11.39 22.91
N MET A 56 -5.28 -11.58 21.67
CA MET A 56 -5.47 -10.51 20.68
C MET A 56 -6.92 -10.47 20.21
N VAL A 57 -7.47 -9.26 20.15
CA VAL A 57 -8.78 -9.00 19.56
C VAL A 57 -8.57 -8.48 18.14
N PHE A 58 -8.94 -9.27 17.14
CA PHE A 58 -8.75 -8.91 15.72
C PHE A 58 -9.85 -8.00 15.17
N THR A 59 -11.02 -8.02 15.80
CA THR A 59 -12.17 -7.21 15.37
C THR A 59 -12.75 -6.48 16.58
N PRO A 60 -13.06 -5.20 16.50
CA PRO A 60 -13.72 -4.48 17.60
C PRO A 60 -14.96 -5.23 18.10
N GLY A 61 -15.03 -5.51 19.42
CA GLY A 61 -16.10 -6.29 20.04
C GLY A 61 -16.02 -7.81 19.83
N GLY A 62 -15.01 -8.32 19.13
CA GLY A 62 -14.77 -9.75 18.94
C GLY A 62 -14.20 -10.44 20.19
N ALA A 63 -14.34 -11.76 20.25
CA ALA A 63 -13.69 -12.55 21.27
C ALA A 63 -12.17 -12.55 21.12
N PRO A 64 -11.39 -12.53 22.22
CA PRO A 64 -9.94 -12.67 22.15
C PRO A 64 -9.54 -14.03 21.58
N ALA A 65 -8.54 -14.02 20.70
CA ALA A 65 -7.86 -15.22 20.24
C ALA A 65 -6.49 -15.33 20.91
N ARG A 66 -6.16 -16.51 21.39
CA ARG A 66 -4.86 -16.79 22.01
C ARG A 66 -3.82 -17.01 20.93
N ILE A 67 -2.81 -16.14 20.88
CA ILE A 67 -1.74 -16.15 19.87
C ILE A 67 -0.42 -16.50 20.54
N ASP A 68 0.20 -17.58 20.09
CA ASP A 68 1.57 -17.95 20.45
C ASP A 68 2.52 -17.41 19.37
N PRO A 69 3.40 -16.46 19.70
CA PRO A 69 4.36 -15.91 18.75
C PRO A 69 5.62 -16.75 18.60
N ASN A 70 5.76 -17.87 19.28
CA ASN A 70 6.94 -18.72 19.17
C ASN A 70 6.84 -19.61 17.93
N GLY A 71 7.95 -19.71 17.19
CA GLY A 71 8.01 -20.50 15.96
C GLY A 71 9.01 -19.97 14.96
N VAL A 72 9.01 -20.56 13.77
CA VAL A 72 9.89 -20.15 12.66
C VAL A 72 9.17 -19.18 11.75
N TYR A 73 9.82 -18.06 11.47
CA TYR A 73 9.32 -16.98 10.63
C TYR A 73 10.22 -16.79 9.42
N GLN A 74 9.62 -16.59 8.26
CA GLN A 74 10.31 -16.08 7.08
C GLN A 74 10.28 -14.55 7.12
N VAL A 75 11.46 -13.92 7.18
CA VAL A 75 11.60 -12.47 7.38
C VAL A 75 12.58 -11.86 6.39
N GLU A 76 12.61 -10.51 6.33
CA GLU A 76 13.55 -9.74 5.50
C GLU A 76 13.44 -10.04 4.00
N GLN A 77 12.24 -10.38 3.53
CA GLN A 77 11.96 -10.53 2.11
C GLN A 77 11.61 -9.19 1.48
N MET A 78 12.00 -9.00 0.23
CA MET A 78 11.56 -7.89 -0.60
C MET A 78 10.37 -8.32 -1.47
N TYR A 79 9.30 -7.55 -1.46
CA TYR A 79 8.18 -7.74 -2.38
C TYR A 79 8.49 -7.09 -3.73
N VAL A 80 8.16 -7.80 -4.81
CA VAL A 80 8.29 -7.31 -6.18
C VAL A 80 7.01 -7.60 -6.94
N GLN A 81 6.45 -6.59 -7.57
CA GLN A 81 5.35 -6.73 -8.52
C GLN A 81 5.88 -6.50 -9.93
N TYR A 82 5.48 -7.31 -10.89
CA TYR A 82 5.92 -7.18 -12.26
C TYR A 82 4.76 -7.00 -13.23
N PHE A 83 5.04 -6.29 -14.32
CA PHE A 83 4.12 -6.01 -15.40
C PHE A 83 4.86 -6.18 -16.74
N VAL A 84 4.32 -7.01 -17.61
CA VAL A 84 4.86 -7.27 -18.94
C VAL A 84 3.86 -6.75 -19.97
N PRO A 85 4.16 -5.67 -20.69
CA PRO A 85 3.26 -5.15 -21.70
C PRO A 85 3.15 -6.11 -22.90
N GLN A 86 1.97 -6.14 -23.53
CA GLN A 86 1.74 -7.00 -24.69
C GLN A 86 2.63 -6.60 -25.86
N ALA A 87 2.82 -5.32 -26.11
CA ALA A 87 3.72 -4.78 -27.12
C ALA A 87 5.10 -4.46 -26.51
N GLY A 88 5.79 -5.49 -26.01
CA GLY A 88 7.13 -5.34 -25.46
C GLY A 88 8.16 -5.01 -26.54
N GLN A 89 9.12 -4.16 -26.22
CA GLN A 89 10.16 -3.73 -27.16
C GLN A 89 11.47 -4.54 -27.04
N GLY A 90 11.45 -5.67 -26.36
CA GLY A 90 12.62 -6.56 -26.20
C GLY A 90 13.79 -5.95 -25.43
N GLN A 91 13.56 -4.88 -24.69
CA GLN A 91 14.55 -4.22 -23.86
C GLN A 91 14.73 -4.95 -22.52
N LEU A 92 15.83 -4.65 -21.83
CA LEU A 92 16.01 -5.09 -20.46
C LEU A 92 14.88 -4.52 -19.58
N PRO A 93 14.39 -5.30 -18.60
CA PRO A 93 13.34 -4.82 -17.71
C PRO A 93 13.82 -3.63 -16.87
N LEU A 94 12.90 -2.76 -16.53
CA LEU A 94 13.12 -1.63 -15.66
C LEU A 94 12.74 -2.03 -14.22
N LEU A 95 13.64 -1.83 -13.27
CA LEU A 95 13.37 -1.94 -11.84
C LEU A 95 13.12 -0.54 -11.27
N LEU A 96 11.93 -0.33 -10.71
CA LEU A 96 11.57 0.87 -9.96
C LEU A 96 11.88 0.63 -8.47
N TRP A 97 12.86 1.39 -7.97
CA TRP A 97 13.31 1.32 -6.59
C TRP A 97 13.04 2.65 -5.87
N HIS A 98 12.18 2.62 -4.87
CA HIS A 98 11.75 3.81 -4.15
C HIS A 98 12.83 4.39 -3.22
N GLY A 99 12.66 5.64 -2.80
CA GLY A 99 13.51 6.33 -1.84
C GLY A 99 13.30 5.86 -0.39
N GLY A 100 14.19 6.28 0.51
CA GLY A 100 14.13 5.99 1.94
C GLY A 100 12.81 6.45 2.57
N GLY A 101 12.18 5.57 3.33
CA GLY A 101 10.90 5.85 3.98
C GLY A 101 9.66 5.74 3.08
N LEU A 102 9.82 5.45 1.78
CA LEU A 102 8.75 5.31 0.80
C LEU A 102 8.47 3.84 0.47
N THR A 103 7.59 3.62 -0.50
CA THR A 103 7.25 2.31 -1.07
C THR A 103 7.11 2.43 -2.59
N GLY A 104 6.89 1.32 -3.29
CA GLY A 104 6.63 1.30 -4.73
C GLY A 104 5.42 2.12 -5.18
N VAL A 105 4.50 2.43 -4.28
CA VAL A 105 3.36 3.33 -4.54
C VAL A 105 3.79 4.67 -5.14
N THR A 106 5.00 5.14 -4.80
CA THR A 106 5.60 6.38 -5.36
C THR A 106 5.56 6.43 -6.88
N TYR A 107 5.58 5.27 -7.54
CA TYR A 107 5.63 5.18 -9.00
C TYR A 107 4.28 4.88 -9.67
N GLU A 108 3.24 4.58 -8.88
CA GLU A 108 1.95 4.13 -9.42
C GLU A 108 1.11 5.30 -9.90
N THR A 109 0.82 6.25 -9.00
CA THR A 109 -0.07 7.39 -9.27
C THR A 109 0.44 8.61 -8.53
N THR A 110 0.33 9.77 -9.15
CA THR A 110 0.63 11.05 -8.50
C THR A 110 -0.50 11.45 -7.54
N PRO A 111 -0.25 12.29 -6.51
CA PRO A 111 -1.29 12.71 -5.57
C PRO A 111 -2.51 13.38 -6.21
N ASP A 112 -2.34 14.03 -7.36
CA ASP A 112 -3.41 14.65 -8.15
C ASP A 112 -4.10 13.67 -9.12
N GLY A 113 -3.78 12.36 -9.03
CA GLY A 113 -4.46 11.28 -9.75
C GLY A 113 -3.93 11.00 -11.16
N ARG A 114 -2.89 11.66 -11.61
CA ARG A 114 -2.26 11.35 -12.89
C ARG A 114 -1.49 10.04 -12.82
N GLU A 115 -1.23 9.42 -13.96
CA GLU A 115 -0.36 8.25 -14.09
C GLU A 115 1.06 8.55 -13.61
N GLY A 116 1.61 7.63 -12.82
CA GLY A 116 3.01 7.66 -12.40
C GLY A 116 3.96 7.05 -13.44
N TRP A 117 5.20 6.92 -13.06
CA TRP A 117 6.26 6.38 -13.93
C TRP A 117 6.03 4.92 -14.32
N LEU A 118 5.37 4.14 -13.47
CA LEU A 118 4.99 2.77 -13.79
C LEU A 118 4.22 2.71 -15.12
N ASN A 119 3.13 3.46 -15.21
CA ASN A 119 2.29 3.48 -16.41
C ASN A 119 3.00 4.14 -17.60
N TYR A 120 3.78 5.20 -17.34
CA TYR A 120 4.58 5.87 -18.37
C TYR A 120 5.51 4.91 -19.12
N PHE A 121 6.22 4.04 -18.39
CA PHE A 121 7.14 3.08 -19.00
C PHE A 121 6.41 1.88 -19.61
N LEU A 122 5.32 1.41 -19.00
CA LEU A 122 4.50 0.35 -19.57
C LEU A 122 3.92 0.74 -20.94
N ARG A 123 3.44 1.98 -21.09
CA ARG A 123 2.94 2.51 -22.37
C ARG A 123 4.02 2.58 -23.45
N ARG A 124 5.28 2.57 -23.07
CA ARG A 124 6.45 2.57 -23.97
C ARG A 124 7.03 1.19 -24.18
N GLY A 125 6.31 0.15 -23.78
CA GLY A 125 6.69 -1.24 -24.04
C GLY A 125 7.76 -1.80 -23.09
N TRP A 126 8.05 -1.12 -21.99
CA TRP A 126 8.98 -1.64 -20.99
C TRP A 126 8.32 -2.66 -20.07
N THR A 127 8.97 -3.78 -19.85
CA THR A 127 8.67 -4.65 -18.70
C THR A 127 9.12 -3.93 -17.43
N VAL A 128 8.23 -3.79 -16.47
CA VAL A 128 8.50 -3.05 -15.24
C VAL A 128 8.36 -3.95 -14.02
N TYR A 129 9.35 -3.87 -13.15
CA TYR A 129 9.32 -4.43 -11.82
C TYR A 129 9.21 -3.27 -10.81
N ASN A 130 8.14 -3.27 -10.01
CA ASN A 130 7.90 -2.27 -8.96
C ASN A 130 8.07 -2.95 -7.60
N SER A 131 9.07 -2.51 -6.84
CA SER A 131 9.47 -3.16 -5.60
C SER A 131 9.13 -2.34 -4.36
N ASP A 132 8.85 -3.04 -3.27
CA ASP A 132 8.92 -2.49 -1.92
C ASP A 132 10.16 -3.09 -1.25
N ALA A 133 11.08 -2.24 -0.81
CA ALA A 133 12.28 -2.69 -0.12
C ALA A 133 11.92 -3.47 1.16
N VAL A 134 12.85 -4.26 1.65
CA VAL A 134 12.72 -4.99 2.92
C VAL A 134 12.23 -4.04 4.02
N GLU A 135 11.30 -4.51 4.84
CA GLU A 135 10.65 -3.75 5.93
C GLU A 135 9.81 -2.55 5.44
N ARG A 136 9.39 -2.55 4.18
CA ARG A 136 8.54 -1.51 3.59
C ARG A 136 7.30 -2.07 2.93
N GLY A 137 6.20 -1.34 3.03
CA GLY A 137 4.97 -1.60 2.31
C GLY A 137 4.55 -3.07 2.33
N ARG A 138 4.46 -3.67 1.17
CA ARG A 138 4.04 -5.07 0.96
C ARG A 138 5.11 -6.09 1.35
N SER A 139 6.34 -5.68 1.62
CA SER A 139 7.39 -6.55 2.14
C SER A 139 7.18 -6.94 3.61
N GLY A 140 6.28 -6.22 4.30
CA GLY A 140 6.02 -6.41 5.71
C GLY A 140 7.11 -5.85 6.62
N TRP A 141 6.91 -5.99 7.90
CA TRP A 141 7.86 -5.56 8.93
C TRP A 141 7.84 -6.56 10.09
N ALA A 142 9.03 -7.08 10.41
CA ALA A 142 9.22 -8.00 11.52
C ALA A 142 9.42 -7.23 12.83
N GLN A 143 8.37 -7.00 13.57
CA GLN A 143 8.33 -6.15 14.77
C GLN A 143 9.00 -6.73 16.03
N TYR A 144 9.83 -7.74 15.88
CA TYR A 144 10.57 -8.35 16.99
C TYR A 144 11.99 -7.80 17.04
N PRO A 145 12.45 -7.29 18.20
CA PRO A 145 13.80 -6.72 18.33
C PRO A 145 14.93 -7.69 17.99
N ASP A 146 14.71 -8.99 18.16
CA ASP A 146 15.71 -10.03 17.79
C ASP A 146 15.88 -10.16 16.28
N ILE A 147 14.89 -9.70 15.51
CA ILE A 147 14.90 -9.75 14.05
C ILE A 147 15.25 -8.37 13.50
N PHE A 148 14.55 -7.34 13.95
CA PHE A 148 14.72 -5.96 13.51
C PHE A 148 14.78 -5.04 14.73
N PRO A 149 16.00 -4.61 15.13
CA PRO A 149 16.23 -3.98 16.44
C PRO A 149 15.81 -2.52 16.49
N THR A 150 15.42 -1.91 15.37
CA THR A 150 15.02 -0.50 15.31
C THR A 150 13.53 -0.37 15.00
N ASP A 151 12.93 0.74 15.44
CA ASP A 151 11.59 1.08 15.03
C ASP A 151 11.50 1.35 13.52
N PRO A 152 10.34 1.10 12.90
CA PRO A 152 10.13 1.45 11.49
C PRO A 152 10.30 2.96 11.30
N VAL A 153 10.93 3.34 10.18
CA VAL A 153 11.13 4.76 9.86
C VAL A 153 9.82 5.36 9.40
N PHE A 154 9.21 6.18 10.24
CA PHE A 154 8.10 7.05 9.88
C PHE A 154 8.61 8.46 9.66
N LEU A 155 8.19 9.09 8.57
CA LEU A 155 8.54 10.46 8.25
C LEU A 155 7.39 11.38 8.65
N THR A 156 7.73 12.52 9.27
CA THR A 156 6.74 13.55 9.58
C THR A 156 6.24 14.21 8.30
N LYS A 157 5.05 14.78 8.36
CA LYS A 157 4.46 15.54 7.26
C LYS A 157 5.33 16.73 6.81
N ASN A 158 6.19 17.24 7.69
CA ASN A 158 7.11 18.34 7.38
C ASN A 158 8.36 17.90 6.62
N ASN A 159 8.74 16.64 6.75
CA ASN A 159 10.02 16.11 6.25
C ASN A 159 10.27 16.34 4.75
N PRO A 160 9.29 16.17 3.83
CA PRO A 160 9.49 16.43 2.42
C PRO A 160 9.91 17.89 2.13
N PHE A 161 9.32 18.87 2.81
CA PHE A 161 9.71 20.25 2.66
C PHE A 161 11.09 20.55 3.27
N GLU A 162 11.32 20.08 4.50
CA GLU A 162 12.57 20.34 5.22
C GLU A 162 13.80 19.78 4.51
N ARG A 163 13.68 18.57 3.94
CA ARG A 163 14.80 17.90 3.24
C ARG A 163 14.90 18.24 1.77
N PHE A 164 13.77 18.35 1.09
CA PHE A 164 13.75 18.39 -0.38
C PHE A 164 13.07 19.63 -0.95
N ARG A 165 12.47 20.45 -0.10
CA ARG A 165 11.67 21.64 -0.51
C ARG A 165 10.47 21.27 -1.39
N ILE A 166 9.86 20.11 -1.13
CA ILE A 166 8.64 19.67 -1.79
C ILE A 166 7.44 20.31 -1.09
N GLY A 167 6.59 21.03 -1.84
CA GLY A 167 5.45 21.78 -1.33
C GLY A 167 5.77 23.25 -1.04
N ASP A 168 4.76 24.03 -0.65
CA ASP A 168 4.87 25.47 -0.39
C ASP A 168 5.40 25.80 1.01
N GLY A 169 5.44 24.82 1.91
CA GLY A 169 5.92 24.97 3.27
C GLY A 169 5.89 23.64 4.06
N PRO A 170 6.38 23.66 5.32
CA PRO A 170 6.34 22.49 6.17
C PRO A 170 4.92 21.93 6.32
N GLY A 171 4.72 20.67 5.96
CA GLY A 171 3.43 19.99 6.04
C GLY A 171 2.40 20.39 4.98
N SER A 172 2.78 21.22 4.01
CA SER A 172 1.97 21.60 2.85
C SER A 172 2.31 20.69 1.66
N TYR A 173 1.27 20.12 1.06
CA TYR A 173 1.36 19.37 -0.20
C TYR A 173 0.30 19.94 -1.15
N ASN A 174 0.70 20.40 -2.28
CA ASN A 174 -0.17 20.83 -3.38
C ASN A 174 -0.12 19.82 -4.51
#